data_589aa9cb6c2306c55f7f02d503f7e759
#
_entry.id   589aa9cb6c2306c55f7f02d503f7e759
#
_cell.length_a   1.000
_cell.length_b   1.000
_cell.length_c   1.000
_cell.angle_alpha   90.00
_cell.angle_beta   90.00
_cell.angle_gamma   90.00
#
_symmetry.space_group_name_H-M   'P 1'
#
loop_
_entity.id
_entity.type
_entity.pdbx_description
1 polymer ?
#
loop_
_entity_poly.entity_id
_entity_poly.type
_entity_poly.pdbx_seq_one_letter_code
_entity_poly.pdbx_strand_id
1 'polypeptide(L)'
;AHMWFDNQIHEADTTENQSGVSFDKSSATWLALSRIAGLCNRAVVQANQENLPILKRAVAGDASESALLKCIELCCGSVKEMRDRYAKIVEIPFNSTNKYQLSIHKNPNTSEPRHLLVMKGAPERILDRCSSILLHGKEQPLDEELKDAFQNAYLELGGLGERVLGFCHLFLPDEQFPEGFQFDTDDVNFPV
;
A
#
# COMPACT_ATOMS: atom_id res chain seq x y z
N ALA A 1 15.53 0.10 4.83
CA ALA A 1 14.24 0.81 4.70
C ALA A 1 13.46 0.76 6.01
N HIS A 2 12.67 1.77 6.24
CA HIS A 2 11.88 1.91 7.46
C HIS A 2 10.40 2.02 7.14
N MET A 3 9.56 1.62 8.10
CA MET A 3 8.11 1.70 8.00
C MET A 3 7.53 2.18 9.31
N TRP A 4 6.45 2.94 9.24
CA TRP A 4 5.69 3.32 10.42
C TRP A 4 4.28 2.71 10.34
N PHE A 5 3.96 1.87 11.27
CA PHE A 5 2.61 1.34 11.50
C PHE A 5 2.47 0.93 12.97
N ASP A 6 1.25 0.83 13.45
CA ASP A 6 0.95 0.56 14.87
C ASP A 6 1.66 1.54 15.81
N ASN A 7 1.75 2.80 15.38
CA ASN A 7 2.39 3.91 16.10
C ASN A 7 3.86 3.63 16.49
N GLN A 8 4.58 2.88 15.65
CA GLN A 8 5.97 2.51 15.87
C GLN A 8 6.73 2.46 14.56
N ILE A 9 8.00 2.90 14.57
CA ILE A 9 8.90 2.73 13.44
C ILE A 9 9.49 1.33 13.46
N HIS A 10 9.38 0.63 12.35
CA HIS A 10 9.94 -0.70 12.12
C HIS A 10 11.00 -0.65 11.04
N GLU A 11 12.02 -1.47 11.17
CA GLU A 11 13.01 -1.66 10.11
C GLU A 11 12.65 -2.87 9.26
N ALA A 12 12.63 -2.69 7.94
CA ALA A 12 12.42 -3.77 7.00
C ALA A 12 13.74 -4.49 6.73
N ASP A 13 13.75 -5.81 6.83
CA ASP A 13 14.87 -6.63 6.36
C ASP A 13 14.84 -6.67 4.83
N THR A 14 15.81 -6.04 4.20
CA THR A 14 15.96 -5.97 2.75
C THR A 14 16.99 -6.98 2.22
N THR A 15 17.32 -8.00 3.00
CA THR A 15 18.20 -9.11 2.56
C THR A 15 17.41 -10.25 1.93
N GLU A 16 18.01 -10.97 0.99
CA GLU A 16 17.35 -12.10 0.32
C GLU A 16 16.91 -13.22 1.27
N ASN A 17 17.71 -13.49 2.30
CA ASN A 17 17.45 -14.59 3.23
C ASN A 17 16.55 -14.19 4.41
N GLN A 18 16.18 -12.92 4.53
CA GLN A 18 15.32 -12.42 5.61
C GLN A 18 15.80 -12.87 7.01
N SER A 19 17.13 -12.83 7.23
CA SER A 19 17.75 -13.29 8.46
C SER A 19 17.86 -12.23 9.54
N GLY A 20 17.56 -10.99 9.22
CA GLY A 20 17.58 -9.86 10.15
C GLY A 20 16.41 -9.89 11.13
N VAL A 21 16.55 -9.15 12.23
CA VAL A 21 15.44 -8.93 13.16
C VAL A 21 14.38 -8.07 12.46
N SER A 22 13.17 -8.55 12.45
CA SER A 22 12.06 -7.86 11.82
C SER A 22 10.86 -7.76 12.76
N PHE A 23 9.86 -7.07 12.29
CA PHE A 23 8.56 -6.95 12.92
C PHE A 23 7.73 -8.23 12.72
N ASP A 24 6.60 -8.33 13.41
CA ASP A 24 5.63 -9.41 13.24
C ASP A 24 4.94 -9.32 11.87
N LYS A 25 5.35 -10.17 10.94
CA LYS A 25 4.80 -10.24 9.59
C LYS A 25 3.39 -10.86 9.53
N SER A 26 2.88 -11.40 10.62
CA SER A 26 1.50 -11.88 10.76
C SER A 26 0.54 -10.79 11.26
N SER A 27 1.05 -9.62 11.65
CA SER A 27 0.25 -8.49 12.11
C SER A 27 -0.79 -8.09 11.06
N ALA A 28 -2.04 -7.89 11.49
CA ALA A 28 -3.12 -7.49 10.61
C ALA A 28 -2.86 -6.11 9.97
N THR A 29 -2.22 -5.20 10.70
CA THR A 29 -1.84 -3.89 10.16
C THR A 29 -0.77 -4.00 9.09
N TRP A 30 0.26 -4.82 9.32
CA TRP A 30 1.28 -5.08 8.32
C TRP A 30 0.69 -5.72 7.05
N LEU A 31 -0.19 -6.70 7.22
CA LEU A 31 -0.85 -7.36 6.07
C LEU A 31 -1.66 -6.36 5.24
N ALA A 32 -2.34 -5.42 5.88
CA ALA A 32 -3.05 -4.34 5.20
C ALA A 32 -2.09 -3.40 4.46
N LEU A 33 -1.02 -2.96 5.12
CA LEU A 33 -0.01 -2.08 4.53
C LEU A 33 0.68 -2.74 3.33
N SER A 34 1.10 -3.99 3.46
CA SER A 34 1.76 -4.73 2.39
C SER A 34 0.83 -4.95 1.18
N ARG A 35 -0.45 -5.18 1.42
CA ARG A 35 -1.45 -5.30 0.37
C ARG A 35 -1.60 -3.99 -0.41
N ILE A 36 -1.69 -2.85 0.28
CA ILE A 36 -1.75 -1.55 -0.38
C ILE A 36 -0.49 -1.32 -1.24
N ALA A 37 0.68 -1.55 -0.68
CA ALA A 37 1.96 -1.36 -1.36
C ALA A 37 2.13 -2.26 -2.59
N GLY A 38 1.62 -3.49 -2.54
CA GLY A 38 1.66 -4.43 -3.65
C GLY A 38 0.63 -4.14 -4.74
N LEU A 39 -0.59 -3.74 -4.36
CA LEU A 39 -1.69 -3.49 -5.29
C LEU A 39 -1.63 -2.09 -5.91
N CYS A 40 -1.37 -1.06 -5.12
CA CYS A 40 -1.24 0.32 -5.59
C CYS A 40 0.19 0.55 -6.11
N ASN A 41 0.56 -0.19 -7.15
CA ASN A 41 1.92 -0.22 -7.65
C ASN A 41 1.92 -0.71 -9.10
N ARG A 42 2.56 0.02 -10.00
CA ARG A 42 2.62 -0.29 -11.43
C ARG A 42 3.89 -1.03 -11.84
N ALA A 43 4.83 -1.23 -10.91
CA ALA A 43 6.06 -1.98 -11.19
C ALA A 43 5.76 -3.46 -11.42
N VAL A 44 6.47 -4.06 -12.35
CA VAL A 44 6.30 -5.47 -12.76
C VAL A 44 7.66 -6.11 -12.92
N VAL A 45 7.85 -7.31 -12.35
CA VAL A 45 9.03 -8.11 -12.62
C VAL A 45 9.00 -8.57 -14.07
N GLN A 46 10.12 -8.42 -14.77
CA GLN A 46 10.24 -8.86 -16.16
C GLN A 46 10.14 -10.38 -16.27
N ALA A 47 9.73 -10.87 -17.43
CA ALA A 47 9.60 -12.30 -17.69
C ALA A 47 10.94 -13.06 -17.54
N ASN A 48 10.83 -14.31 -17.17
CA ASN A 48 11.99 -15.24 -17.02
C ASN A 48 13.01 -14.80 -15.97
N GLN A 49 12.55 -14.18 -14.88
CA GLN A 49 13.40 -13.75 -13.77
C GLN A 49 13.22 -14.62 -12.50
N GLU A 50 12.34 -15.62 -12.54
CA GLU A 50 11.92 -16.42 -11.38
C GLU A 50 13.11 -17.15 -10.71
N ASN A 51 14.11 -17.53 -11.49
CA ASN A 51 15.31 -18.23 -11.00
C ASN A 51 16.38 -17.30 -10.41
N LEU A 52 16.18 -15.99 -10.50
CA LEU A 52 17.09 -15.02 -9.92
C LEU A 52 16.68 -14.65 -8.49
N PRO A 53 17.64 -14.32 -7.62
CA PRO A 53 17.35 -13.68 -6.35
C PRO A 53 16.50 -12.43 -6.57
N ILE A 54 15.56 -12.17 -5.66
CA ILE A 54 14.57 -11.07 -5.81
C ILE A 54 15.27 -9.73 -6.03
N LEU A 55 16.34 -9.45 -5.28
CA LEU A 55 17.06 -8.18 -5.40
C LEU A 55 17.73 -8.00 -6.77
N LYS A 56 18.03 -9.10 -7.47
CA LYS A 56 18.68 -9.09 -8.80
C LYS A 56 17.69 -9.10 -9.97
N ARG A 57 16.40 -9.28 -9.69
CA ARG A 57 15.38 -9.30 -10.75
C ARG A 57 15.26 -7.94 -11.42
N ALA A 58 15.14 -7.95 -12.75
CA ALA A 58 14.82 -6.76 -13.53
C ALA A 58 13.33 -6.41 -13.35
N VAL A 59 13.05 -5.16 -13.04
CA VAL A 59 11.70 -4.64 -12.79
C VAL A 59 11.44 -3.46 -13.72
N ALA A 60 10.31 -3.48 -14.40
CA ALA A 60 9.81 -2.34 -15.15
C ALA A 60 8.96 -1.47 -14.22
N GLY A 61 9.32 -0.19 -14.09
CA GLY A 61 8.65 0.77 -13.21
C GLY A 61 9.61 1.83 -12.70
N ASP A 62 9.09 2.80 -11.97
CA ASP A 62 9.95 3.80 -11.31
C ASP A 62 10.71 3.20 -10.11
N ALA A 63 11.71 3.94 -9.63
CA ALA A 63 12.60 3.45 -8.58
C ALA A 63 11.86 3.18 -7.25
N SER A 64 10.92 4.04 -6.88
CA SER A 64 10.15 3.90 -5.64
C SER A 64 9.23 2.68 -5.68
N GLU A 65 8.49 2.51 -6.78
CA GLU A 65 7.59 1.36 -6.96
C GLU A 65 8.36 0.04 -7.10
N SER A 66 9.50 0.06 -7.78
CA SER A 66 10.38 -1.11 -7.88
C SER A 66 10.94 -1.53 -6.52
N ALA A 67 11.31 -0.57 -5.68
CA ALA A 67 11.77 -0.84 -4.33
C ALA A 67 10.66 -1.43 -3.45
N LEU A 68 9.45 -0.87 -3.51
CA LEU A 68 8.28 -1.42 -2.81
C LEU A 68 7.97 -2.85 -3.27
N LEU A 69 7.93 -3.09 -4.58
CA LEU A 69 7.70 -4.41 -5.15
C LEU A 69 8.67 -5.45 -4.59
N LYS A 70 9.97 -5.14 -4.63
CA LYS A 70 11.00 -6.05 -4.11
C LYS A 70 10.88 -6.28 -2.61
N CYS A 71 10.56 -5.24 -1.85
CA CYS A 71 10.33 -5.36 -0.40
C CYS A 71 9.15 -6.31 -0.09
N ILE A 72 8.05 -6.17 -0.80
CA ILE A 72 6.87 -7.02 -0.62
C ILE A 72 7.16 -8.46 -1.07
N GLU A 73 7.85 -8.66 -2.18
CA GLU A 73 8.30 -10.00 -2.63
C GLU A 73 9.17 -10.69 -1.57
N LEU A 74 10.11 -9.96 -0.95
CA LEU A 74 10.96 -10.50 0.11
C LEU A 74 10.16 -10.86 1.38
N CYS A 75 9.22 -10.02 1.77
CA CYS A 75 8.51 -10.15 3.05
C CYS A 75 7.25 -11.01 2.99
N CYS A 76 6.55 -11.01 1.86
CA CYS A 76 5.22 -11.59 1.73
C CYS A 76 5.07 -12.62 0.61
N GLY A 77 6.08 -12.77 -0.25
CA GLY A 77 6.01 -13.66 -1.41
C GLY A 77 5.50 -12.96 -2.66
N SER A 78 4.92 -13.71 -3.58
CA SER A 78 4.60 -13.24 -4.93
C SER A 78 3.55 -12.12 -4.96
N VAL A 79 3.97 -10.93 -5.40
CA VAL A 79 3.06 -9.81 -5.68
C VAL A 79 2.17 -10.11 -6.89
N LYS A 80 2.68 -10.88 -7.86
CA LYS A 80 1.87 -11.32 -9.00
C LYS A 80 0.66 -12.13 -8.54
N GLU A 81 0.86 -13.08 -7.64
CA GLU A 81 -0.24 -13.89 -7.07
C GLU A 81 -1.23 -13.02 -6.29
N MET A 82 -0.73 -12.04 -5.53
CA MET A 82 -1.58 -11.07 -4.84
C MET A 82 -2.45 -10.30 -5.84
N ARG A 83 -1.86 -9.78 -6.92
CA ARG A 83 -2.57 -9.05 -7.97
C ARG A 83 -3.56 -9.91 -8.74
N ASP A 84 -3.25 -11.18 -8.95
CA ASP A 84 -4.17 -12.13 -9.59
C ASP A 84 -5.40 -12.40 -8.71
N ARG A 85 -5.23 -12.44 -7.39
CA ARG A 85 -6.35 -12.59 -6.44
C ARG A 85 -7.20 -11.32 -6.31
N TYR A 86 -6.57 -10.15 -6.30
CA TYR A 86 -7.23 -8.85 -6.20
C TYR A 86 -7.25 -8.19 -7.58
N ALA A 87 -8.12 -8.66 -8.47
CA ALA A 87 -8.18 -8.16 -9.84
C ALA A 87 -8.46 -6.65 -9.88
N LYS A 88 -7.62 -5.91 -10.59
CA LYS A 88 -7.77 -4.47 -10.76
C LYS A 88 -8.99 -4.15 -11.62
N ILE A 89 -9.82 -3.21 -11.16
CA ILE A 89 -10.98 -2.71 -11.89
C ILE A 89 -10.66 -1.41 -12.59
N VAL A 90 -10.15 -0.43 -11.85
CA VAL A 90 -9.73 0.88 -12.37
C VAL A 90 -8.51 1.39 -11.62
N GLU A 91 -7.82 2.35 -12.19
CA GLU A 91 -6.74 3.08 -11.52
C GLU A 91 -6.72 4.55 -11.93
N ILE A 92 -6.27 5.39 -11.01
CA ILE A 92 -5.85 6.76 -11.29
C ILE A 92 -4.35 6.82 -11.07
N PRO A 93 -3.54 7.02 -12.11
CA PRO A 93 -2.09 7.09 -11.96
C PRO A 93 -1.66 8.35 -11.21
N PHE A 94 -0.45 8.33 -10.68
CA PHE A 94 0.13 9.48 -9.99
C PHE A 94 0.19 10.69 -10.94
N ASN A 95 -0.17 11.86 -10.42
CA ASN A 95 0.10 13.13 -11.07
C ASN A 95 0.64 14.15 -10.07
N SER A 96 1.34 15.16 -10.57
CA SER A 96 2.02 16.17 -9.76
C SER A 96 1.07 17.12 -9.03
N THR A 97 -0.17 17.21 -9.46
CA THR A 97 -1.20 18.05 -8.83
C THR A 97 -1.78 17.37 -7.60
N ASN A 98 -2.21 16.12 -7.75
CA ASN A 98 -2.84 15.35 -6.67
C ASN A 98 -1.79 14.77 -5.71
N LYS A 99 -0.62 14.41 -6.21
CA LYS A 99 0.49 13.77 -5.47
C LYS A 99 0.11 12.45 -4.82
N TYR A 100 -0.85 11.74 -5.38
CA TYR A 100 -1.24 10.38 -5.03
C TYR A 100 -1.57 9.58 -6.27
N GLN A 101 -1.61 8.26 -6.11
CA GLN A 101 -2.22 7.34 -7.05
C GLN A 101 -3.17 6.41 -6.30
N LEU A 102 -4.14 5.88 -6.98
CA LEU A 102 -5.10 4.92 -6.41
C LEU A 102 -5.47 3.84 -7.42
N SER A 103 -5.95 2.74 -6.90
CA SER A 103 -6.57 1.69 -7.70
C SER A 103 -7.69 1.01 -6.92
N ILE A 104 -8.67 0.48 -7.63
CA ILE A 104 -9.79 -0.25 -7.06
C ILE A 104 -9.71 -1.69 -7.55
N HIS A 105 -9.87 -2.63 -6.63
CA HIS A 105 -9.71 -4.05 -6.86
C HIS A 105 -10.92 -4.84 -6.38
N LYS A 106 -11.19 -5.96 -7.03
CA LYS A 106 -12.13 -6.95 -6.51
C LYS A 106 -11.54 -7.60 -5.28
N ASN A 107 -12.35 -7.72 -4.21
CA ASN A 107 -11.94 -8.45 -3.03
C ASN A 107 -12.29 -9.93 -3.19
N PRO A 108 -11.32 -10.85 -3.10
CA PRO A 108 -11.58 -12.28 -3.25
C PRO A 108 -12.30 -12.90 -2.06
N ASN A 109 -12.41 -12.20 -0.94
CA ASN A 109 -13.08 -12.70 0.24
C ASN A 109 -14.60 -12.67 0.05
N THR A 110 -15.21 -13.84 -0.12
CA THR A 110 -16.66 -13.98 -0.35
C THR A 110 -17.51 -13.58 0.86
N SER A 111 -16.95 -13.57 2.06
CA SER A 111 -17.64 -13.08 3.26
C SER A 111 -17.54 -11.57 3.44
N GLU A 112 -16.70 -10.90 2.63
CA GLU A 112 -16.51 -9.46 2.62
C GLU A 112 -16.40 -8.99 1.15
N PRO A 113 -17.52 -9.00 0.39
CA PRO A 113 -17.49 -8.82 -1.06
C PRO A 113 -17.24 -7.39 -1.54
N ARG A 114 -17.06 -6.43 -0.62
CA ARG A 114 -16.84 -5.02 -0.98
C ARG A 114 -15.57 -4.84 -1.79
N HIS A 115 -15.63 -3.98 -2.81
CA HIS A 115 -14.45 -3.58 -3.54
C HIS A 115 -13.45 -2.87 -2.62
N LEU A 116 -12.16 -3.06 -2.89
CA LEU A 116 -11.08 -2.47 -2.13
C LEU A 116 -10.44 -1.34 -2.94
N LEU A 117 -10.53 -0.12 -2.41
CA LEU A 117 -9.76 1.03 -2.88
C LEU A 117 -8.46 1.11 -2.10
N VAL A 118 -7.34 1.20 -2.81
CA VAL A 118 -6.01 1.39 -2.23
C VAL A 118 -5.39 2.66 -2.81
N MET A 119 -4.67 3.41 -1.96
CA MET A 119 -4.08 4.69 -2.33
C MET A 119 -2.70 4.83 -1.69
N LYS A 120 -1.76 5.41 -2.44
CA LYS A 120 -0.47 5.83 -1.91
C LYS A 120 -0.06 7.17 -2.49
N GLY A 121 0.75 7.90 -1.76
CA GLY A 121 1.26 9.19 -2.23
C GLY A 121 2.03 9.95 -1.18
N ALA A 122 2.13 11.25 -1.37
CA ALA A 122 2.74 12.15 -0.40
C ALA A 122 2.03 12.02 0.95
N PRO A 123 2.76 11.85 2.06
CA PRO A 123 2.15 11.56 3.37
C PRO A 123 1.07 12.56 3.79
N GLU A 124 1.30 13.85 3.58
CA GLU A 124 0.33 14.90 3.91
C GLU A 124 -0.96 14.80 3.08
N ARG A 125 -0.86 14.37 1.82
CA ARG A 125 -2.02 14.20 0.95
C ARG A 125 -2.85 12.98 1.33
N ILE A 126 -2.20 11.94 1.79
CA ILE A 126 -2.87 10.74 2.30
C ILE A 126 -3.56 11.04 3.63
N LEU A 127 -2.86 11.68 4.56
CA LEU A 127 -3.41 12.03 5.87
C LEU A 127 -4.69 12.88 5.76
N ASP A 128 -4.71 13.86 4.86
CA ASP A 128 -5.86 14.74 4.63
C ASP A 128 -7.12 13.98 4.17
N ARG A 129 -6.95 12.78 3.64
CA ARG A 129 -8.06 11.94 3.13
C ARG A 129 -8.51 10.87 4.11
N CYS A 130 -7.87 10.77 5.26
CA CYS A 130 -8.16 9.73 6.24
C CYS A 130 -8.97 10.27 7.41
N SER A 131 -9.99 9.53 7.81
CA SER A 131 -10.77 9.79 9.03
C SER A 131 -10.42 8.83 10.16
N SER A 132 -9.72 7.74 9.84
CA SER A 132 -9.36 6.70 10.79
C SER A 132 -7.96 6.16 10.52
N ILE A 133 -7.42 5.46 11.49
CA ILE A 133 -6.13 4.80 11.44
C ILE A 133 -6.26 3.36 11.89
N LEU A 134 -5.49 2.47 11.30
CA LEU A 134 -5.42 1.08 11.71
C LEU A 134 -4.30 0.91 12.75
N LEU A 135 -4.67 0.50 13.96
CA LEU A 135 -3.74 0.22 15.06
C LEU A 135 -3.99 -1.19 15.58
N HIS A 136 -2.96 -2.02 15.54
CA HIS A 136 -3.02 -3.43 15.97
C HIS A 136 -4.21 -4.18 15.33
N GLY A 137 -4.45 -3.93 14.05
CA GLY A 137 -5.52 -4.54 13.28
C GLY A 137 -6.91 -3.96 13.54
N LYS A 138 -7.05 -2.92 14.36
CA LYS A 138 -8.33 -2.28 14.67
C LYS A 138 -8.37 -0.86 14.13
N GLU A 139 -9.47 -0.53 13.49
CA GLU A 139 -9.73 0.83 13.03
C GLU A 139 -10.13 1.72 14.20
N GLN A 140 -9.45 2.86 14.32
CA GLN A 140 -9.70 3.87 15.35
C GLN A 140 -9.84 5.25 14.72
N PRO A 141 -10.61 6.16 15.32
CA PRO A 141 -10.68 7.54 14.86
C PRO A 141 -9.29 8.19 14.84
N LEU A 142 -9.02 8.93 13.79
CA LEU A 142 -7.78 9.69 13.63
C LEU A 142 -7.90 11.02 14.40
N ASP A 143 -7.53 11.01 15.67
CA ASP A 143 -7.52 12.19 16.52
C ASP A 143 -6.25 13.03 16.34
N GLU A 144 -6.18 14.18 17.01
CA GLU A 144 -5.04 15.09 16.91
C GLU A 144 -3.73 14.46 17.41
N GLU A 145 -3.80 13.63 18.45
CA GLU A 145 -2.61 12.91 18.97
C GLU A 145 -2.04 11.96 17.93
N LEU A 146 -2.90 11.21 17.25
CA LEU A 146 -2.50 10.28 16.19
C LEU A 146 -2.04 11.00 14.92
N LYS A 147 -2.64 12.13 14.58
CA LYS A 147 -2.14 12.99 13.51
C LYS A 147 -0.74 13.53 13.81
N ASP A 148 -0.51 13.98 15.05
CA ASP A 148 0.80 14.44 15.49
C ASP A 148 1.82 13.30 15.46
N ALA A 149 1.44 12.08 15.89
CA ALA A 149 2.29 10.90 15.81
C ALA A 149 2.69 10.57 14.37
N PHE A 150 1.74 10.67 13.44
CA PHE A 150 1.99 10.50 12.01
C PHE A 150 2.97 11.55 11.48
N GLN A 151 2.76 12.83 11.81
CA GLN A 151 3.64 13.91 11.38
C GLN A 151 5.05 13.75 11.95
N ASN A 152 5.18 13.37 13.21
CA ASN A 152 6.47 13.12 13.84
C ASN A 152 7.21 11.96 13.18
N ALA A 153 6.52 10.86 12.85
CA ALA A 153 7.09 9.74 12.12
C ALA A 153 7.55 10.16 10.72
N TYR A 154 6.76 10.97 10.02
CA TYR A 154 7.13 11.51 8.72
C TYR A 154 8.42 12.33 8.79
N LEU A 155 8.53 13.23 9.76
CA LEU A 155 9.72 14.05 9.98
C LEU A 155 10.95 13.19 10.34
N GLU A 156 10.78 12.20 11.19
CA GLU A 156 11.86 11.30 11.59
C GLU A 156 12.38 10.49 10.40
N LEU A 157 11.49 9.86 9.64
CA LEU A 157 11.85 9.08 8.45
C LEU A 157 12.50 9.96 7.36
N GLY A 158 11.96 11.15 7.14
CA GLY A 158 12.53 12.13 6.22
C GLY A 158 13.92 12.59 6.65
N GLY A 159 14.15 12.73 7.96
CA GLY A 159 15.46 13.07 8.55
C GLY A 159 16.53 12.02 8.33
N LEU A 160 16.15 10.78 8.04
CA LEU A 160 17.07 9.72 7.63
C LEU A 160 17.50 9.81 6.14
N GLY A 161 16.99 10.80 5.41
CA GLY A 161 17.24 10.96 3.98
C GLY A 161 16.41 10.03 3.11
N GLU A 162 15.40 9.37 3.66
CA GLU A 162 14.51 8.46 2.94
C GLU A 162 13.35 9.22 2.30
N ARG A 163 12.93 8.75 1.12
CA ARG A 163 11.69 9.20 0.52
C ARG A 163 10.52 8.51 1.21
N VAL A 164 9.66 9.29 1.83
CA VAL A 164 8.52 8.78 2.59
C VAL A 164 7.25 8.78 1.75
N LEU A 165 6.50 7.69 1.82
CA LEU A 165 5.18 7.54 1.19
C LEU A 165 4.14 7.23 2.26
N GLY A 166 2.94 7.78 2.08
CA GLY A 166 1.76 7.43 2.86
C GLY A 166 0.90 6.41 2.12
N PHE A 167 0.16 5.61 2.88
CA PHE A 167 -0.72 4.55 2.37
C PHE A 167 -2.05 4.56 3.11
N CYS A 168 -3.13 4.37 2.37
CA CYS A 168 -4.45 4.17 2.95
C CYS A 168 -5.30 3.24 2.10
N HIS A 169 -6.39 2.75 2.67
CA HIS A 169 -7.36 1.93 1.95
C HIS A 169 -8.79 2.24 2.43
N LEU A 170 -9.74 1.82 1.61
CA LEU A 170 -11.16 1.90 1.93
C LEU A 170 -11.86 0.71 1.28
N PHE A 171 -12.65 -0.03 2.07
CA PHE A 171 -13.63 -0.96 1.52
C PHE A 171 -14.87 -0.17 1.12
N LEU A 172 -15.20 -0.20 -0.17
CA LEU A 172 -16.34 0.57 -0.71
C LEU A 172 -17.66 -0.08 -0.32
N PRO A 173 -18.66 0.68 0.17
CA PRO A 173 -19.96 0.12 0.54
C PRO A 173 -20.65 -0.56 -0.64
N ASP A 174 -21.07 -1.82 -0.49
CA ASP A 174 -21.72 -2.61 -1.55
C ASP A 174 -23.00 -1.97 -2.08
N GLU A 175 -23.77 -1.32 -1.22
CA GLU A 175 -25.02 -0.66 -1.60
C GLU A 175 -24.82 0.46 -2.61
N GLN A 176 -23.70 1.18 -2.50
CA GLN A 176 -23.35 2.29 -3.39
C GLN A 176 -22.47 1.84 -4.57
N PHE A 177 -21.64 0.84 -4.36
CA PHE A 177 -20.66 0.35 -5.33
C PHE A 177 -20.78 -1.18 -5.51
N PRO A 178 -21.91 -1.66 -6.08
CA PRO A 178 -22.11 -3.09 -6.27
C PRO A 178 -21.19 -3.67 -7.35
N GLU A 179 -21.14 -4.98 -7.44
CA GLU A 179 -20.47 -5.64 -8.55
C GLU A 179 -21.02 -5.15 -9.89
N GLY A 180 -20.14 -4.83 -10.83
CA GLY A 180 -20.51 -4.23 -12.12
C GLY A 180 -20.69 -2.72 -12.11
N PHE A 181 -20.51 -2.05 -10.97
CA PHE A 181 -20.52 -0.59 -10.92
C PHE A 181 -19.48 -0.01 -11.89
N GLN A 182 -19.88 1.00 -12.67
CA GLN A 182 -19.01 1.65 -13.63
C GLN A 182 -18.29 2.83 -12.97
N PHE A 183 -17.03 2.61 -12.57
CA PHE A 183 -16.17 3.64 -12.00
C PHE A 183 -15.71 4.60 -13.10
N ASP A 184 -15.85 5.90 -12.87
CA ASP A 184 -15.37 6.95 -13.77
C ASP A 184 -14.14 7.62 -13.16
N THR A 185 -13.04 7.66 -13.90
CA THR A 185 -11.78 8.26 -13.46
C THR A 185 -11.57 9.67 -13.96
N ASP A 186 -12.35 10.13 -14.92
CA ASP A 186 -12.32 11.50 -15.44
C ASP A 186 -13.28 12.39 -14.65
N ASP A 187 -14.52 11.92 -14.47
CA ASP A 187 -15.51 12.53 -13.56
C ASP A 187 -15.72 11.59 -12.37
N VAL A 188 -14.83 11.71 -11.38
CA VAL A 188 -14.71 10.75 -10.29
C VAL A 188 -16.02 10.58 -9.53
N ASN A 189 -16.60 9.40 -9.59
CA ASN A 189 -17.89 9.02 -9.00
C ASN A 189 -17.77 8.09 -7.79
N PHE A 190 -16.63 8.12 -7.12
CA PHE A 190 -16.33 7.33 -5.92
C PHE A 190 -15.52 8.16 -4.91
N PRO A 191 -15.44 7.76 -3.64
CA PRO A 191 -14.68 8.49 -2.62
C PRO A 191 -13.18 8.56 -2.93
N VAL A 192 -12.61 9.77 -2.83
CA VAL A 192 -11.18 10.04 -3.02
C VAL A 192 -10.66 10.93 -1.91
#